data_173c202dfac7ff1babe405a19e74fbc3
#
_entry.id   173c202dfac7ff1babe405a19e74fbc3
#
_cell.length_a   1.000
_cell.length_b   1.000
_cell.length_c   1.000
_cell.angle_alpha   90.00
_cell.angle_beta   90.00
_cell.angle_gamma   90.00
#
_symmetry.space_group_name_H-M   'P 1'
#
loop_
_entity.id
_entity.type
_entity.pdbx_description
1 polymer ?
#
loop_
_entity_poly.entity_id
_entity_poly.type
_entity_poly.pdbx_seq_one_letter_code
_entity_poly.pdbx_strand_id
1 'polypeptide(L)'
;KSLHDLNLSHTSINRKLSSLKHFFIFLNKKRYVQHNPVINFSGLKNIKPLPKSLSITDVNVLLNAPDSSNFIGLRDKAMLELMYATGVRISELINLQYTNIDLTRSLIKVMGKGGKERMIPFGDNASSWLTEYIEYRRKNNLSLKSRDFFVSQQGKKITRQAFWHRVKQYLAISGLSADVSPHTLRHAFATHLLNNGADLRSVQMLLGHSDLSTTQIYTH
;
A
#
# COMPACT_ATOMS: atom_id res chain seq x y z
N LYS A 1 29.47 -8.13 -20.71
CA LYS A 1 28.09 -8.47 -21.13
C LYS A 1 27.21 -7.25 -20.91
N SER A 2 26.51 -6.78 -21.94
CA SER A 2 25.57 -5.67 -21.87
C SER A 2 24.39 -6.05 -20.96
N LEU A 3 23.80 -5.09 -20.24
CA LEU A 3 22.56 -5.31 -19.48
C LEU A 3 21.39 -5.72 -20.40
N HIS A 4 21.46 -5.41 -21.69
CA HIS A 4 20.54 -5.86 -22.73
C HIS A 4 20.63 -7.38 -22.97
N ASP A 5 21.83 -7.97 -22.90
CA ASP A 5 22.05 -9.39 -23.15
C ASP A 5 21.49 -10.28 -22.03
N LEU A 6 21.06 -9.67 -20.91
CA LEU A 6 20.51 -10.37 -19.75
C LEU A 6 18.97 -10.47 -19.77
N ASN A 7 18.29 -10.12 -20.87
CA ASN A 7 16.82 -10.11 -20.99
C ASN A 7 16.09 -9.41 -19.83
N LEU A 8 16.69 -8.35 -19.28
CA LEU A 8 16.12 -7.60 -18.18
C LEU A 8 15.06 -6.61 -18.68
N SER A 9 13.97 -6.46 -17.92
CA SER A 9 12.99 -5.41 -18.20
C SER A 9 13.59 -4.00 -18.09
N HIS A 10 13.05 -3.03 -18.83
CA HIS A 10 13.47 -1.62 -18.79
C HIS A 10 13.48 -1.06 -17.35
N THR A 11 12.49 -1.42 -16.55
CA THR A 11 12.39 -1.04 -15.12
C THR A 11 13.55 -1.61 -14.31
N SER A 12 13.95 -2.86 -14.57
CA SER A 12 15.08 -3.50 -13.89
C SER A 12 16.41 -2.86 -14.29
N ILE A 13 16.57 -2.53 -15.57
CA ILE A 13 17.75 -1.83 -16.09
C ILE A 13 17.86 -0.45 -15.44
N ASN A 14 16.78 0.34 -15.43
CA ASN A 14 16.76 1.67 -14.83
C ASN A 14 17.05 1.64 -13.32
N ARG A 15 16.54 0.63 -12.60
CA ARG A 15 16.85 0.44 -11.18
C ARG A 15 18.31 0.14 -10.93
N LYS A 16 18.93 -0.73 -11.75
CA LYS A 16 20.36 -1.04 -11.67
C LYS A 16 21.20 0.19 -11.99
N LEU A 17 20.85 0.94 -13.04
CA LEU A 17 21.53 2.18 -13.42
C LEU A 17 21.45 3.23 -12.30
N SER A 18 20.29 3.42 -11.68
CA SER A 18 20.12 4.31 -10.54
C SER A 18 21.02 3.89 -9.37
N SER A 19 21.06 2.61 -9.04
CA SER A 19 21.94 2.09 -7.97
C SER A 19 23.42 2.34 -8.26
N LEU A 20 23.85 2.11 -9.51
CA LEU A 20 25.22 2.40 -9.94
C LEU A 20 25.55 3.88 -9.86
N LYS A 21 24.66 4.77 -10.31
CA LYS A 21 24.86 6.22 -10.17
C LYS A 21 25.05 6.64 -8.73
N HIS A 22 24.21 6.18 -7.81
CA HIS A 22 24.34 6.49 -6.39
C HIS A 22 25.62 5.93 -5.78
N PHE A 23 26.02 4.72 -6.18
CA PHE A 23 27.26 4.11 -5.73
C PHE A 23 28.50 4.94 -6.16
N PHE A 24 28.54 5.36 -7.44
CA PHE A 24 29.65 6.20 -7.91
C PHE A 24 29.63 7.62 -7.35
N ILE A 25 28.45 8.20 -7.05
CA ILE A 25 28.33 9.46 -6.31
C ILE A 25 28.95 9.29 -4.90
N PHE A 26 28.67 8.18 -4.22
CA PHE A 26 29.26 7.89 -2.93
C PHE A 26 30.79 7.75 -3.00
N LEU A 27 31.32 6.98 -3.99
CA LEU A 27 32.77 6.80 -4.17
C LEU A 27 33.46 8.12 -4.49
N ASN A 28 32.86 8.96 -5.32
CA ASN A 28 33.38 10.29 -5.64
C ASN A 28 33.44 11.19 -4.40
N LYS A 29 32.34 11.22 -3.59
CA LYS A 29 32.29 11.94 -2.33
C LYS A 29 33.37 11.48 -1.33
N LYS A 30 33.72 10.20 -1.36
CA LYS A 30 34.80 9.60 -0.56
C LYS A 30 36.19 9.75 -1.20
N ARG A 31 36.27 10.38 -2.37
CA ARG A 31 37.52 10.55 -3.15
C ARG A 31 38.20 9.25 -3.60
N TYR A 32 37.44 8.14 -3.68
CA TYR A 32 37.94 6.87 -4.21
C TYR A 32 38.01 6.87 -5.74
N VAL A 33 37.19 7.69 -6.40
CA VAL A 33 37.19 7.91 -7.86
C VAL A 33 37.11 9.41 -8.16
N GLN A 34 37.74 9.84 -9.24
CA GLN A 34 37.74 11.26 -9.64
C GLN A 34 36.45 11.68 -10.34
N HIS A 35 35.81 10.75 -11.08
CA HIS A 35 34.58 11.03 -11.78
C HIS A 35 33.60 9.85 -11.67
N ASN A 36 32.32 10.16 -11.92
CA ASN A 36 31.26 9.16 -12.00
C ASN A 36 31.12 8.68 -13.46
N PRO A 37 31.59 7.46 -13.83
CA PRO A 37 31.60 6.99 -15.22
C PRO A 37 30.18 6.73 -15.77
N VAL A 38 29.16 6.67 -14.91
CA VAL A 38 27.78 6.37 -15.31
C VAL A 38 26.85 7.59 -15.23
N ILE A 39 27.39 8.79 -14.98
CA ILE A 39 26.55 9.99 -14.78
C ILE A 39 25.74 10.35 -16.04
N ASN A 40 26.36 10.19 -17.21
CA ASN A 40 25.78 10.56 -18.50
C ASN A 40 24.89 9.47 -19.11
N PHE A 41 24.82 8.28 -18.50
CA PHE A 41 23.91 7.25 -18.99
C PHE A 41 22.47 7.62 -18.64
N SER A 42 21.64 7.90 -19.63
CA SER A 42 20.20 8.08 -19.48
C SER A 42 19.52 6.73 -19.30
N GLY A 43 18.51 6.71 -18.42
CA GLY A 43 17.64 5.54 -18.30
C GLY A 43 16.82 5.33 -19.57
N LEU A 44 16.38 4.09 -19.80
CA LEU A 44 15.45 3.78 -20.87
C LEU A 44 14.10 4.45 -20.60
N LYS A 45 13.51 5.08 -21.63
CA LYS A 45 12.16 5.64 -21.51
C LYS A 45 11.17 4.52 -21.23
N ASN A 46 10.61 4.50 -20.03
CA ASN A 46 9.49 3.64 -19.72
C ASN A 46 8.21 4.35 -20.15
N ILE A 47 7.61 3.92 -21.24
CA ILE A 47 6.21 4.25 -21.54
C ILE A 47 5.39 3.41 -20.55
N LYS A 48 5.14 3.95 -19.36
CA LYS A 48 4.19 3.32 -18.43
C LYS A 48 2.82 3.64 -19.00
N PRO A 49 2.01 2.63 -19.35
CA PRO A 49 0.58 2.89 -19.55
C PRO A 49 0.05 3.53 -18.26
N LEU A 50 -0.85 4.49 -18.41
CA LEU A 50 -1.53 5.08 -17.24
C LEU A 50 -2.08 3.94 -16.39
N PRO A 51 -1.85 3.94 -15.08
CA PRO A 51 -2.38 2.91 -14.21
C PRO A 51 -3.90 2.88 -14.40
N LYS A 52 -4.46 1.76 -14.84
CA LYS A 52 -5.91 1.58 -14.82
C LYS A 52 -6.34 1.65 -13.35
N SER A 53 -7.03 2.71 -12.96
CA SER A 53 -7.66 2.76 -11.65
C SER A 53 -8.82 1.75 -11.64
N LEU A 54 -8.99 1.06 -10.52
CA LEU A 54 -10.20 0.26 -10.32
C LEU A 54 -11.41 1.18 -10.30
N SER A 55 -12.47 0.79 -10.96
CA SER A 55 -13.77 1.46 -10.83
C SER A 55 -14.33 1.27 -9.41
N ILE A 56 -15.29 2.09 -9.00
CA ILE A 56 -16.00 1.90 -7.72
C ILE A 56 -16.66 0.51 -7.67
N THR A 57 -17.20 0.04 -8.81
CA THR A 57 -17.79 -1.29 -8.92
C THR A 57 -16.75 -2.38 -8.68
N ASP A 58 -15.57 -2.29 -9.31
CA ASP A 58 -14.50 -3.29 -9.13
C ASP A 58 -14.01 -3.31 -7.69
N VAL A 59 -13.89 -2.14 -7.06
CA VAL A 59 -13.52 -2.04 -5.64
C VAL A 59 -14.58 -2.73 -4.77
N ASN A 60 -15.86 -2.47 -4.98
CA ASN A 60 -16.94 -3.11 -4.23
C ASN A 60 -16.95 -4.63 -4.40
N VAL A 61 -16.71 -5.13 -5.61
CA VAL A 61 -16.58 -6.57 -5.88
C VAL A 61 -15.40 -7.15 -5.09
N LEU A 62 -14.24 -6.49 -5.10
CA LEU A 62 -13.07 -6.95 -4.35
C LEU A 62 -13.28 -6.90 -2.83
N LEU A 63 -13.91 -5.83 -2.32
CA LEU A 63 -14.20 -5.69 -0.90
C LEU A 63 -15.17 -6.78 -0.41
N ASN A 64 -16.07 -7.26 -1.24
CA ASN A 64 -17.04 -8.30 -0.90
C ASN A 64 -16.56 -9.75 -1.19
N ALA A 65 -15.38 -9.93 -1.74
CA ALA A 65 -14.83 -11.25 -2.04
C ALA A 65 -14.41 -12.09 -0.80
N PRO A 66 -13.92 -11.50 0.31
CA PRO A 66 -13.60 -12.27 1.51
C PRO A 66 -14.85 -12.85 2.17
N ASP A 67 -14.85 -14.15 2.49
CA ASP A 67 -15.87 -14.80 3.29
C ASP A 67 -15.73 -14.41 4.78
N SER A 68 -16.52 -13.47 5.23
CA SER A 68 -16.47 -12.93 6.61
C SER A 68 -17.02 -13.90 7.68
N SER A 69 -17.58 -15.04 7.31
CA SER A 69 -18.04 -16.06 8.26
C SER A 69 -16.89 -16.73 9.01
N ASN A 70 -15.68 -16.68 8.49
CA ASN A 70 -14.49 -17.24 9.10
C ASN A 70 -13.44 -16.16 9.45
N PHE A 71 -12.55 -16.51 10.38
CA PHE A 71 -11.53 -15.58 10.91
C PHE A 71 -10.66 -14.94 9.81
N ILE A 72 -10.20 -15.73 8.87
CA ILE A 72 -9.27 -15.23 7.84
C ILE A 72 -9.98 -14.24 6.91
N GLY A 73 -11.18 -14.60 6.46
CA GLY A 73 -11.96 -13.73 5.59
C GLY A 73 -12.44 -12.47 6.30
N LEU A 74 -12.89 -12.57 7.56
CA LEU A 74 -13.27 -11.39 8.37
C LEU A 74 -12.08 -10.42 8.56
N ARG A 75 -10.91 -10.96 8.90
CA ARG A 75 -9.68 -10.18 9.00
C ARG A 75 -9.36 -9.47 7.68
N ASP A 76 -9.38 -10.24 6.58
CA ASP A 76 -9.01 -9.72 5.25
C ASP A 76 -10.03 -8.69 4.76
N LYS A 77 -11.31 -8.87 5.08
CA LYS A 77 -12.37 -7.88 4.85
C LYS A 77 -12.08 -6.59 5.58
N ALA A 78 -11.83 -6.65 6.88
CA ALA A 78 -11.49 -5.48 7.68
C ALA A 78 -10.19 -4.77 7.19
N MET A 79 -9.20 -5.55 6.76
CA MET A 79 -7.96 -5.00 6.16
C MET A 79 -8.21 -4.28 4.83
N LEU A 80 -9.01 -4.85 3.94
CA LEU A 80 -9.35 -4.26 2.65
C LEU A 80 -10.19 -2.99 2.81
N GLU A 81 -11.21 -3.02 3.66
CA GLU A 81 -12.06 -1.88 3.98
C GLU A 81 -11.24 -0.71 4.54
N LEU A 82 -10.39 -0.99 5.55
CA LEU A 82 -9.52 0.05 6.11
C LEU A 82 -8.53 0.59 5.08
N MET A 83 -7.96 -0.28 4.26
CA MET A 83 -6.99 0.12 3.24
C MET A 83 -7.64 1.01 2.16
N TYR A 84 -8.87 0.70 1.76
CA TYR A 84 -9.61 1.51 0.80
C TYR A 84 -10.12 2.81 1.44
N ALA A 85 -10.62 2.78 2.67
CA ALA A 85 -11.11 3.97 3.36
C ALA A 85 -10.03 5.00 3.69
N THR A 86 -8.76 4.58 3.81
CA THR A 86 -7.66 5.44 4.30
C THR A 86 -6.52 5.64 3.30
N GLY A 87 -6.47 4.82 2.27
CA GLY A 87 -5.36 4.80 1.33
C GLY A 87 -4.00 4.50 1.95
N VAL A 88 -3.93 3.86 3.12
CA VAL A 88 -2.66 3.51 3.78
C VAL A 88 -1.80 2.57 2.93
N ARG A 89 -0.49 2.63 3.13
CA ARG A 89 0.41 1.65 2.52
C ARG A 89 0.24 0.30 3.19
N ILE A 90 0.42 -0.79 2.44
CA ILE A 90 0.35 -2.14 3.01
C ILE A 90 1.30 -2.33 4.20
N SER A 91 2.48 -1.71 4.17
CA SER A 91 3.43 -1.76 5.29
C SER A 91 2.91 -1.01 6.53
N GLU A 92 2.17 0.07 6.36
CA GLU A 92 1.53 0.82 7.44
C GLU A 92 0.39 -0.02 8.03
N LEU A 93 -0.46 -0.61 7.18
CA LEU A 93 -1.58 -1.45 7.56
C LEU A 93 -1.17 -2.65 8.42
N ILE A 94 -0.17 -3.44 7.99
CA ILE A 94 0.29 -4.63 8.72
C ILE A 94 1.06 -4.31 10.00
N ASN A 95 1.50 -3.06 10.16
CA ASN A 95 2.20 -2.58 11.36
C ASN A 95 1.27 -1.89 12.36
N LEU A 96 -0.03 -1.79 12.08
CA LEU A 96 -0.98 -1.23 13.02
C LEU A 96 -1.02 -2.04 14.32
N GLN A 97 -1.05 -1.33 15.43
CA GLN A 97 -1.26 -1.87 16.77
C GLN A 97 -2.61 -1.39 17.30
N TYR A 98 -3.11 -2.04 18.36
CA TYR A 98 -4.36 -1.60 18.99
C TYR A 98 -4.33 -0.13 19.45
N THR A 99 -3.18 0.33 19.92
CA THR A 99 -2.96 1.72 20.34
C THR A 99 -2.97 2.73 19.20
N ASN A 100 -2.94 2.24 17.96
CA ASN A 100 -2.96 3.10 16.77
C ASN A 100 -4.38 3.31 16.20
N ILE A 101 -5.40 2.69 16.76
CA ILE A 101 -6.77 2.73 16.25
C ILE A 101 -7.69 3.29 17.32
N ASP A 102 -8.38 4.36 16.99
CA ASP A 102 -9.43 4.96 17.80
C ASP A 102 -10.77 4.75 17.09
N LEU A 103 -11.52 3.74 17.51
CA LEU A 103 -12.84 3.44 16.94
C LEU A 103 -13.88 4.50 17.30
N THR A 104 -13.74 5.17 18.45
CA THR A 104 -14.69 6.19 18.90
C THR A 104 -14.62 7.43 18.02
N ARG A 105 -13.42 7.80 17.60
CA ARG A 105 -13.18 8.94 16.72
C ARG A 105 -13.05 8.56 15.25
N SER A 106 -13.08 7.27 14.94
CA SER A 106 -12.84 6.71 13.59
C SER A 106 -11.52 7.20 12.98
N LEU A 107 -10.44 7.10 13.76
CA LEU A 107 -9.09 7.56 13.37
C LEU A 107 -8.07 6.43 13.50
N ILE A 108 -7.15 6.37 12.54
CA ILE A 108 -5.92 5.59 12.68
C ILE A 108 -4.69 6.50 12.73
N LYS A 109 -3.72 6.11 13.53
CA LYS A 109 -2.39 6.73 13.59
C LYS A 109 -1.39 5.86 12.87
N VAL A 110 -0.72 6.38 11.84
CA VAL A 110 0.29 5.64 11.07
C VAL A 110 1.61 6.41 11.02
N MET A 111 2.70 5.65 10.98
CA MET A 111 4.04 6.20 10.85
C MET A 111 4.49 6.17 9.39
N GLY A 112 4.70 7.35 8.81
CA GLY A 112 5.15 7.52 7.43
C GLY A 112 6.67 7.44 7.28
N LYS A 113 7.14 7.75 6.06
CA LYS A 113 8.57 7.85 5.74
C LYS A 113 9.24 8.91 6.62
N GLY A 114 10.40 8.55 7.21
CA GLY A 114 11.17 9.47 8.07
C GLY A 114 10.62 9.63 9.50
N GLY A 115 9.77 8.69 9.96
CA GLY A 115 9.27 8.72 11.34
C GLY A 115 8.16 9.74 11.60
N LYS A 116 7.61 10.37 10.56
CA LYS A 116 6.51 11.34 10.73
C LYS A 116 5.19 10.60 10.94
N GLU A 117 4.52 10.86 12.05
CA GLU A 117 3.19 10.35 12.33
C GLU A 117 2.12 11.19 11.61
N ARG A 118 1.05 10.51 11.19
CA ARG A 118 -0.17 11.16 10.70
C ARG A 118 -1.41 10.42 11.18
N MET A 119 -2.46 11.19 11.43
CA MET A 119 -3.79 10.67 11.72
C MET A 119 -4.59 10.63 10.43
N ILE A 120 -5.32 9.53 10.21
CA ILE A 120 -6.15 9.37 9.02
C ILE A 120 -7.54 8.95 9.47
N PRO A 121 -8.59 9.70 9.10
CA PRO A 121 -9.97 9.30 9.37
C PRO A 121 -10.38 8.13 8.47
N PHE A 122 -11.29 7.30 8.97
CA PHE A 122 -11.96 6.25 8.20
C PHE A 122 -13.47 6.30 8.42
N GLY A 123 -14.23 5.85 7.43
CA GLY A 123 -15.68 5.89 7.45
C GLY A 123 -16.33 4.72 8.21
N ASP A 124 -17.66 4.77 8.31
CA ASP A 124 -18.47 3.83 9.09
C ASP A 124 -18.33 2.37 8.64
N ASN A 125 -18.20 2.13 7.33
CA ASN A 125 -18.00 0.77 6.81
C ASN A 125 -16.73 0.13 7.37
N ALA A 126 -15.60 0.86 7.33
CA ALA A 126 -14.36 0.36 7.92
C ALA A 126 -14.48 0.20 9.43
N SER A 127 -15.16 1.14 10.11
CA SER A 127 -15.41 1.06 11.56
C SER A 127 -16.17 -0.21 11.93
N SER A 128 -17.23 -0.52 11.22
CA SER A 128 -18.06 -1.73 11.46
C SER A 128 -17.23 -3.00 11.31
N TRP A 129 -16.48 -3.14 10.20
CA TRP A 129 -15.66 -4.34 9.97
C TRP A 129 -14.49 -4.47 10.95
N LEU A 130 -13.91 -3.38 11.41
CA LEU A 130 -12.88 -3.38 12.45
C LEU A 130 -13.47 -3.83 13.79
N THR A 131 -14.67 -3.36 14.12
CA THR A 131 -15.38 -3.75 15.34
C THR A 131 -15.71 -5.24 15.33
N GLU A 132 -16.29 -5.76 14.25
CA GLU A 132 -16.57 -7.19 14.10
C GLU A 132 -15.31 -8.05 14.23
N TYR A 133 -14.21 -7.62 13.60
CA TYR A 133 -12.94 -8.31 13.70
C TYR A 133 -12.40 -8.36 15.14
N ILE A 134 -12.47 -7.25 15.88
CA ILE A 134 -12.06 -7.19 17.29
C ILE A 134 -12.93 -8.11 18.15
N GLU A 135 -14.24 -8.08 17.95
CA GLU A 135 -15.17 -8.94 18.69
C GLU A 135 -14.92 -10.42 18.44
N TYR A 136 -14.70 -10.80 17.18
CA TYR A 136 -14.34 -12.16 16.81
C TYR A 136 -13.07 -12.62 17.52
N ARG A 137 -12.02 -11.76 17.50
CA ARG A 137 -10.75 -12.05 18.20
C ARG A 137 -10.95 -12.26 19.69
N ARG A 138 -11.78 -11.42 20.32
CA ARG A 138 -12.05 -11.48 21.74
C ARG A 138 -12.84 -12.74 22.12
N LYS A 139 -13.89 -13.08 21.36
CA LYS A 139 -14.72 -14.27 21.59
C LYS A 139 -13.92 -15.57 21.46
N ASN A 140 -12.95 -15.62 20.56
CA ASN A 140 -12.18 -16.82 20.26
C ASN A 140 -10.81 -16.88 20.95
N ASN A 141 -10.52 -16.00 21.89
CA ASN A 141 -9.23 -15.91 22.60
C ASN A 141 -8.02 -15.84 21.65
N LEU A 142 -8.21 -15.35 20.42
CA LEU A 142 -7.16 -15.21 19.44
C LEU A 142 -6.26 -14.04 19.83
N SER A 143 -5.28 -14.40 20.66
CA SER A 143 -4.13 -13.56 20.98
C SER A 143 -4.44 -12.14 21.47
N LEU A 144 -5.05 -12.04 22.63
CA LEU A 144 -5.02 -10.80 23.42
C LEU A 144 -3.58 -10.40 23.83
N LYS A 145 -2.62 -11.32 23.64
CA LYS A 145 -1.19 -11.10 23.94
C LYS A 145 -0.41 -10.37 22.84
N SER A 146 -0.92 -10.31 21.61
CA SER A 146 -0.26 -9.59 20.53
C SER A 146 -0.64 -8.11 20.54
N ARG A 147 0.37 -7.24 20.47
CA ARG A 147 0.18 -5.80 20.24
C ARG A 147 -0.27 -5.49 18.82
N ASP A 148 -0.01 -6.41 17.87
CA ASP A 148 -0.38 -6.24 16.47
C ASP A 148 -1.90 -6.30 16.30
N PHE A 149 -2.45 -5.35 15.53
CA PHE A 149 -3.89 -5.28 15.31
C PHE A 149 -4.34 -6.41 14.37
N PHE A 150 -3.69 -6.59 13.23
CA PHE A 150 -3.99 -7.68 12.30
C PHE A 150 -3.04 -8.85 12.49
N VAL A 151 -3.61 -10.02 12.79
CA VAL A 151 -2.84 -11.23 13.10
C VAL A 151 -3.21 -12.41 12.21
N SER A 152 -2.33 -13.38 12.12
CA SER A 152 -2.61 -14.69 11.50
C SER A 152 -3.53 -15.52 12.41
N GLN A 153 -4.00 -16.66 11.90
CA GLN A 153 -4.79 -17.61 12.67
C GLN A 153 -4.05 -18.13 13.92
N GLN A 154 -2.72 -18.14 13.91
CA GLN A 154 -1.89 -18.50 15.05
C GLN A 154 -1.60 -17.32 16.00
N GLY A 155 -2.26 -16.17 15.81
CA GLY A 155 -2.03 -14.97 16.62
C GLY A 155 -0.72 -14.24 16.37
N LYS A 156 0.04 -14.60 15.32
CA LYS A 156 1.27 -13.94 14.93
C LYS A 156 0.97 -12.80 13.95
N LYS A 157 1.83 -11.79 13.93
CA LYS A 157 1.76 -10.69 12.96
C LYS A 157 1.66 -11.21 11.53
N ILE A 158 0.74 -10.63 10.75
CA ILE A 158 0.61 -10.96 9.34
C ILE A 158 1.74 -10.31 8.52
N THR A 159 2.27 -11.04 7.53
CA THR A 159 3.28 -10.49 6.63
C THR A 159 2.62 -9.82 5.42
N ARG A 160 3.34 -8.85 4.83
CA ARG A 160 2.92 -8.21 3.58
C ARG A 160 2.68 -9.22 2.46
N GLN A 161 3.54 -10.24 2.35
CA GLN A 161 3.42 -11.27 1.33
C GLN A 161 2.18 -12.15 1.54
N ALA A 162 1.91 -12.56 2.80
CA ALA A 162 0.74 -13.37 3.14
C ALA A 162 -0.57 -12.62 2.81
N PHE A 163 -0.70 -11.35 3.20
CA PHE A 163 -1.88 -10.56 2.87
C PHE A 163 -2.02 -10.36 1.36
N TRP A 164 -0.92 -10.05 0.66
CA TRP A 164 -0.95 -9.88 -0.78
C TRP A 164 -1.34 -11.15 -1.53
N HIS A 165 -0.87 -12.32 -1.08
CA HIS A 165 -1.30 -13.60 -1.63
C HIS A 165 -2.82 -13.79 -1.51
N ARG A 166 -3.40 -13.43 -0.37
CA ARG A 166 -4.86 -13.46 -0.16
C ARG A 166 -5.59 -12.51 -1.11
N VAL A 167 -5.11 -11.28 -1.26
CA VAL A 167 -5.71 -10.31 -2.18
C VAL A 167 -5.72 -10.85 -3.63
N LYS A 168 -4.63 -11.49 -4.07
CA LYS A 168 -4.61 -12.14 -5.40
C LYS A 168 -5.64 -13.25 -5.55
N GLN A 169 -5.89 -14.03 -4.50
CA GLN A 169 -6.96 -15.02 -4.51
C GLN A 169 -8.34 -14.36 -4.65
N TYR A 170 -8.59 -13.26 -3.92
CA TYR A 170 -9.83 -12.50 -4.02
C TYR A 170 -10.03 -11.89 -5.41
N LEU A 171 -8.99 -11.35 -6.02
CA LEU A 171 -9.04 -10.86 -7.40
C LEU A 171 -9.42 -11.97 -8.39
N ALA A 172 -8.81 -13.15 -8.25
CA ALA A 172 -9.12 -14.29 -9.12
C ALA A 172 -10.58 -14.78 -8.97
N ILE A 173 -11.06 -14.91 -7.73
CA ILE A 173 -12.45 -15.28 -7.44
C ILE A 173 -13.44 -14.25 -7.98
N SER A 174 -13.07 -12.97 -7.95
CA SER A 174 -13.89 -11.86 -8.40
C SER A 174 -13.86 -11.64 -9.92
N GLY A 175 -13.07 -12.40 -10.67
CA GLY A 175 -12.86 -12.18 -12.10
C GLY A 175 -12.16 -10.86 -12.45
N LEU A 176 -11.50 -10.23 -11.46
CA LEU A 176 -10.77 -9.00 -11.65
C LEU A 176 -9.33 -9.26 -12.15
N SER A 177 -8.77 -8.27 -12.86
CA SER A 177 -7.42 -8.38 -13.41
C SER A 177 -6.38 -8.67 -12.32
N ALA A 178 -5.47 -9.60 -12.61
CA ALA A 178 -4.33 -9.93 -11.75
C ALA A 178 -3.30 -8.78 -11.61
N ASP A 179 -3.40 -7.74 -12.46
CA ASP A 179 -2.51 -6.57 -12.44
C ASP A 179 -2.82 -5.59 -11.30
N VAL A 180 -3.93 -5.81 -10.58
CA VAL A 180 -4.25 -5.04 -9.38
C VAL A 180 -3.18 -5.28 -8.31
N SER A 181 -2.70 -4.21 -7.72
CA SER A 181 -1.67 -4.20 -6.68
C SER A 181 -2.14 -3.39 -5.46
N PRO A 182 -1.49 -3.48 -4.29
CA PRO A 182 -1.81 -2.61 -3.16
C PRO A 182 -1.70 -1.11 -3.52
N HIS A 183 -0.80 -0.79 -4.44
CA HIS A 183 -0.69 0.57 -4.97
C HIS A 183 -1.90 0.95 -5.84
N THR A 184 -2.48 0.00 -6.56
CA THR A 184 -3.69 0.22 -7.36
C THR A 184 -4.89 0.53 -6.48
N LEU A 185 -5.07 -0.18 -5.34
CA LEU A 185 -6.13 0.13 -4.36
C LEU A 185 -5.96 1.51 -3.75
N ARG A 186 -4.75 1.86 -3.38
CA ARG A 186 -4.45 3.19 -2.85
C ARG A 186 -4.64 4.27 -3.92
N HIS A 187 -4.34 3.97 -5.18
CA HIS A 187 -4.60 4.85 -6.31
C HIS A 187 -6.10 5.05 -6.52
N ALA A 188 -6.88 3.96 -6.49
CA ALA A 188 -8.34 4.04 -6.57
C ALA A 188 -8.94 4.91 -5.45
N PHE A 189 -8.50 4.74 -4.19
CA PHE A 189 -8.88 5.62 -3.09
C PHE A 189 -8.65 7.10 -3.43
N ALA A 190 -7.44 7.46 -3.86
CA ALA A 190 -7.09 8.84 -4.16
C ALA A 190 -7.95 9.41 -5.31
N THR A 191 -8.09 8.63 -6.40
CA THR A 191 -8.88 9.02 -7.57
C THR A 191 -10.35 9.19 -7.22
N HIS A 192 -10.92 8.26 -6.45
CA HIS A 192 -12.32 8.33 -6.04
C HIS A 192 -12.59 9.50 -5.10
N LEU A 193 -11.68 9.83 -4.17
CA LEU A 193 -11.81 11.02 -3.33
C LEU A 193 -11.81 12.30 -4.16
N LEU A 194 -10.88 12.45 -5.10
CA LEU A 194 -10.80 13.61 -5.99
C LEU A 194 -12.05 13.74 -6.86
N ASN A 195 -12.55 12.64 -7.43
CA ASN A 195 -13.76 12.62 -8.24
C ASN A 195 -15.02 13.00 -7.43
N ASN A 196 -15.00 12.75 -6.11
CA ASN A 196 -16.04 13.14 -5.17
C ASN A 196 -15.82 14.55 -4.56
N GLY A 197 -14.93 15.35 -5.13
CA GLY A 197 -14.76 16.76 -4.78
C GLY A 197 -13.76 17.04 -3.66
N ALA A 198 -13.00 16.04 -3.20
CA ALA A 198 -11.91 16.31 -2.24
C ALA A 198 -10.80 17.13 -2.92
N ASP A 199 -10.26 18.11 -2.20
CA ASP A 199 -9.14 18.89 -2.71
C ASP A 199 -7.84 18.07 -2.73
N LEU A 200 -6.99 18.37 -3.72
CA LEU A 200 -5.74 17.65 -3.96
C LEU A 200 -4.79 17.67 -2.75
N ARG A 201 -4.76 18.78 -1.99
CA ARG A 201 -3.89 18.95 -0.84
C ARG A 201 -4.32 18.07 0.33
N SER A 202 -5.63 17.96 0.58
CA SER A 202 -6.20 17.06 1.58
C SER A 202 -5.86 15.60 1.25
N VAL A 203 -6.05 15.16 -0.01
CA VAL A 203 -5.68 13.82 -0.45
C VAL A 203 -4.19 13.57 -0.28
N GLN A 204 -3.34 14.55 -0.62
CA GLN A 204 -1.90 14.46 -0.43
C GLN A 204 -1.51 14.26 1.04
N MET A 205 -2.13 15.01 1.95
CA MET A 205 -1.89 14.89 3.40
C MET A 205 -2.29 13.52 3.92
N LEU A 206 -3.47 13.01 3.55
CA LEU A 206 -3.97 11.68 3.91
C LEU A 206 -3.00 10.58 3.44
N LEU A 207 -2.53 10.69 2.21
CA LEU A 207 -1.58 9.75 1.63
C LEU A 207 -0.17 9.85 2.23
N GLY A 208 0.18 10.97 2.87
CA GLY A 208 1.53 11.22 3.39
C GLY A 208 2.57 11.30 2.27
N HIS A 209 2.27 12.04 1.21
CA HIS A 209 3.20 12.39 0.16
C HIS A 209 3.97 13.65 0.58
N SER A 210 5.30 13.55 0.57
CA SER A 210 6.16 14.69 0.85
C SER A 210 6.37 15.61 -0.36
N ASP A 211 5.98 15.16 -1.56
CA ASP A 211 6.17 15.85 -2.83
C ASP A 211 4.85 15.91 -3.59
N LEU A 212 4.52 17.11 -4.10
CA LEU A 212 3.32 17.39 -4.91
C LEU A 212 3.28 16.57 -6.20
N SER A 213 4.43 16.31 -6.81
CA SER A 213 4.53 15.56 -8.08
C SER A 213 3.94 14.15 -7.99
N THR A 214 3.99 13.50 -6.82
CA THR A 214 3.43 12.17 -6.60
C THR A 214 1.91 12.14 -6.57
N THR A 215 1.25 13.26 -6.30
CA THR A 215 -0.21 13.35 -6.22
C THR A 215 -0.82 13.89 -7.52
N GLN A 216 -0.07 14.64 -8.31
CA GLN A 216 -0.52 15.16 -9.62
C GLN A 216 -0.88 14.07 -10.63
N ILE A 217 -0.39 12.84 -10.45
CA ILE A 217 -0.73 11.67 -11.30
C ILE A 217 -2.25 11.36 -11.25
N TYR A 218 -2.96 11.85 -10.24
CA TYR A 218 -4.39 11.57 -10.02
C TYR A 218 -5.33 12.61 -10.66
N THR A 219 -4.80 13.65 -11.30
CA THR A 219 -5.61 14.79 -11.83
C THR A 219 -5.87 14.72 -13.34
N HIS A 220 -5.62 13.58 -13.98
CA HIS A 220 -5.86 13.38 -15.42
C HIS A 220 -7.09 12.54 -15.71
#